data_fc848aa5cb8b0362fb949191ee46f4e8
#
_entry.id   fc848aa5cb8b0362fb949191ee46f4e8
#
_cell.length_a   1.000
_cell.length_b   1.000
_cell.length_c   1.000
_cell.angle_alpha   90.00
_cell.angle_beta   90.00
_cell.angle_gamma   90.00
#
_symmetry.space_group_name_H-M   'P 1'
#
loop_
_entity.id
_entity.type
_entity.pdbx_description
1 polymer ?
#
loop_
_entity_poly.entity_id
_entity_poly.type
_entity_poly.pdbx_seq_one_letter_code
_entity_poly.pdbx_strand_id
1 'polypeptide(L)'
;MEDSYVLQLLKPKFKDFHLCFCGFAECKPLHSYGPAARPNYILHYVMKGKGIYQVGETKYPLKEGQAFLIEPESLTFYQADKTDPWSYLWVGFGGTEAQRFVRDLGLNSRQLTCECEYGEELKEIVFEMLRHTN
;
A
#
# COMPACT_ATOMS: atom_id res chain seq x y z
N MET A 1 10.92 -3.36 -16.61
CA MET A 1 11.35 -3.31 -15.21
C MET A 1 10.80 -2.06 -14.57
N GLU A 2 10.36 -2.12 -13.34
CA GLU A 2 9.87 -0.94 -12.64
C GLU A 2 10.96 -0.34 -11.76
N ASP A 3 10.85 0.96 -11.49
CA ASP A 3 11.68 1.63 -10.51
C ASP A 3 10.98 1.56 -9.16
N SER A 4 11.63 0.93 -8.17
CA SER A 4 11.05 0.81 -6.85
C SER A 4 12.10 1.07 -5.77
N TYR A 5 11.63 1.60 -4.65
CA TYR A 5 12.46 1.94 -3.49
C TYR A 5 11.76 1.44 -2.24
N VAL A 6 12.48 0.70 -1.40
CA VAL A 6 11.91 0.06 -0.22
C VAL A 6 12.77 0.34 1.00
N LEU A 7 12.13 0.74 2.09
CA LEU A 7 12.72 0.82 3.41
C LEU A 7 12.07 -0.26 4.28
N GLN A 8 12.89 -1.06 4.95
CA GLN A 8 12.39 -2.08 5.86
C GLN A 8 13.00 -1.88 7.24
N LEU A 9 12.16 -1.88 8.26
CA LEU A 9 12.60 -1.80 9.65
C LEU A 9 12.74 -3.21 10.21
N LEU A 10 13.94 -3.55 10.67
CA LEU A 10 14.24 -4.90 11.14
C LEU A 10 13.70 -5.18 12.55
N LYS A 11 13.60 -4.14 13.38
CA LYS A 11 13.10 -4.28 14.75
C LYS A 11 12.05 -3.23 15.05
N PRO A 12 10.81 -3.63 15.31
CA PRO A 12 9.78 -2.66 15.72
C PRO A 12 10.11 -2.08 17.09
N LYS A 13 9.96 -0.75 17.23
CA LYS A 13 10.23 -0.04 18.48
C LYS A 13 9.00 0.01 19.39
N PHE A 14 7.81 -0.09 18.82
CA PHE A 14 6.56 0.04 19.56
C PHE A 14 5.69 -1.18 19.34
N LYS A 15 5.19 -1.77 20.43
CA LYS A 15 4.31 -2.93 20.35
C LYS A 15 2.90 -2.57 19.90
N ASP A 16 2.45 -1.36 20.24
CA ASP A 16 1.08 -0.92 19.96
C ASP A 16 0.88 -0.61 18.49
N PHE A 17 1.82 0.09 17.91
CA PHE A 17 1.79 0.44 16.49
C PHE A 17 3.22 0.67 16.02
N HIS A 18 3.58 0.02 14.92
CA HIS A 18 4.92 0.20 14.37
C HIS A 18 4.90 0.09 12.85
N LEU A 19 5.82 0.82 12.24
CA LEU A 19 6.05 0.78 10.82
C LEU A 19 7.02 -0.37 10.53
N CYS A 20 6.66 -1.23 9.57
CA CYS A 20 7.48 -2.38 9.20
C CYS A 20 8.34 -2.07 7.97
N PHE A 21 7.76 -1.39 6.98
CA PHE A 21 8.45 -1.02 5.76
C PHE A 21 7.63 0.04 5.01
N CYS A 22 8.27 0.71 4.07
CA CYS A 22 7.59 1.59 3.15
C CYS A 22 8.38 1.65 1.84
N GLY A 23 7.74 2.13 0.78
CA GLY A 23 8.40 2.26 -0.49
C GLY A 23 7.52 2.89 -1.54
N PHE A 24 8.03 3.01 -2.76
CA PHE A 24 7.22 3.41 -3.90
C PHE A 24 7.70 2.70 -5.17
N ALA A 25 6.85 2.67 -6.17
CA ALA A 25 7.17 2.06 -7.44
C ALA A 25 6.46 2.79 -8.58
N GLU A 26 7.16 2.94 -9.69
CA GLU A 26 6.59 3.37 -10.96
C GLU A 26 6.47 2.11 -11.82
N CYS A 27 5.24 1.66 -12.03
CA CYS A 27 5.02 0.36 -12.65
C CYS A 27 4.96 0.44 -14.17
N LYS A 28 5.40 -0.60 -14.83
CA LYS A 28 5.24 -0.76 -16.27
C LYS A 28 3.85 -1.34 -16.56
N PRO A 29 3.37 -1.20 -17.80
CA PRO A 29 2.05 -1.75 -18.15
C PRO A 29 1.93 -3.22 -17.74
N LEU A 30 0.80 -3.55 -17.13
CA LEU A 30 0.44 -4.90 -16.68
C LEU A 30 1.37 -5.50 -15.61
N HIS A 31 2.30 -4.72 -15.06
CA HIS A 31 3.14 -5.21 -13.96
C HIS A 31 2.23 -5.61 -12.81
N SER A 32 2.43 -6.81 -12.27
CA SER A 32 1.56 -7.36 -11.25
C SER A 32 2.35 -7.89 -10.06
N TYR A 33 1.64 -8.01 -8.93
CA TYR A 33 2.16 -8.62 -7.73
C TYR A 33 1.11 -9.57 -7.16
N GLY A 34 1.56 -10.78 -6.82
CA GLY A 34 0.68 -11.81 -6.26
C GLY A 34 0.27 -12.84 -7.31
N PRO A 35 -0.62 -13.76 -6.91
CA PRO A 35 -1.25 -13.85 -5.59
C PRO A 35 -0.22 -14.04 -4.48
N ALA A 36 -0.39 -13.31 -3.38
CA ALA A 36 0.52 -13.40 -2.24
C ALA A 36 -0.21 -13.02 -0.95
N ALA A 37 0.27 -13.54 0.17
CA ALA A 37 -0.23 -13.19 1.50
C ALA A 37 0.96 -12.70 2.33
N ARG A 38 0.74 -11.68 3.14
CA ARG A 38 1.77 -11.05 3.96
C ARG A 38 1.30 -10.98 5.41
N PRO A 39 2.22 -10.96 6.38
CA PRO A 39 1.82 -10.95 7.80
C PRO A 39 1.42 -9.58 8.33
N ASN A 40 1.58 -8.53 7.54
CA ASN A 40 1.35 -7.14 7.98
C ASN A 40 0.19 -6.52 7.24
N TYR A 41 -0.38 -5.45 7.81
CA TYR A 41 -1.21 -4.54 7.04
C TYR A 41 -0.33 -3.78 6.07
N ILE A 42 -0.81 -3.58 4.85
CA ILE A 42 -0.11 -2.77 3.86
C ILE A 42 -1.11 -1.82 3.24
N LEU A 43 -0.85 -0.52 3.35
CA LEU A 43 -1.66 0.50 2.72
C LEU A 43 -0.94 1.00 1.48
N HIS A 44 -1.60 0.93 0.33
CA HIS A 44 -1.10 1.45 -0.94
C HIS A 44 -1.86 2.72 -1.30
N TYR A 45 -1.14 3.73 -1.75
CA TYR A 45 -1.74 4.96 -2.26
C TYR A 45 -1.31 5.15 -3.72
N VAL A 46 -2.29 5.35 -4.60
CA VAL A 46 -2.03 5.53 -6.03
C VAL A 46 -1.70 6.99 -6.30
N MET A 47 -0.45 7.26 -6.66
CA MET A 47 0.03 8.61 -6.92
C MET A 47 -0.36 9.11 -8.31
N LYS A 48 -0.40 8.23 -9.29
CA LYS A 48 -0.88 8.53 -10.63
C LYS A 48 -1.20 7.25 -11.36
N GLY A 49 -1.92 7.34 -12.47
CA GLY A 49 -2.30 6.18 -13.25
C GLY A 49 -3.42 5.39 -12.62
N LYS A 50 -3.55 4.16 -13.05
CA LYS A 50 -4.62 3.29 -12.55
C LYS A 50 -4.22 1.82 -12.61
N GLY A 51 -5.02 0.99 -11.95
CA GLY A 51 -4.81 -0.45 -11.91
C GLY A 51 -5.98 -1.14 -11.26
N ILE A 52 -5.81 -2.43 -10.99
CA ILE A 52 -6.84 -3.27 -10.37
C ILE A 52 -6.26 -3.98 -9.16
N TYR A 53 -7.00 -3.96 -8.06
CA TYR A 53 -6.70 -4.71 -6.84
C TYR A 53 -7.76 -5.80 -6.70
N GLN A 54 -7.32 -7.04 -6.46
CA GLN A 54 -8.23 -8.17 -6.38
C GLN A 54 -8.05 -8.94 -5.08
N VAL A 55 -9.18 -9.19 -4.40
CA VAL A 55 -9.24 -9.99 -3.19
C VAL A 55 -10.32 -11.04 -3.42
N GLY A 56 -9.92 -12.32 -3.45
CA GLY A 56 -10.84 -13.40 -3.84
C GLY A 56 -11.33 -13.17 -5.26
N GLU A 57 -12.63 -13.09 -5.43
CA GLU A 57 -13.24 -12.84 -6.73
C GLU A 57 -13.61 -11.37 -6.95
N THR A 58 -13.39 -10.53 -5.94
CA THR A 58 -13.76 -9.12 -6.02
C THR A 58 -12.60 -8.32 -6.61
N LYS A 59 -12.89 -7.53 -7.63
CA LYS A 59 -11.93 -6.65 -8.28
C LYS A 59 -12.29 -5.20 -8.01
N TYR A 60 -11.29 -4.43 -7.59
CA TYR A 60 -11.44 -3.01 -7.29
C TYR A 60 -10.60 -2.22 -8.28
N PRO A 61 -11.22 -1.55 -9.26
CA PRO A 61 -10.47 -0.63 -10.10
C PRO A 61 -10.12 0.61 -9.30
N LEU A 62 -8.89 1.04 -9.39
CA LEU A 62 -8.36 2.17 -8.62
C LEU A 62 -7.56 3.10 -9.51
N LYS A 63 -7.57 4.37 -9.15
CA LYS A 63 -6.87 5.41 -9.89
C LYS A 63 -6.22 6.41 -8.95
N GLU A 64 -5.54 7.38 -9.52
CA GLU A 64 -4.87 8.45 -8.79
C GLU A 64 -5.75 9.03 -7.68
N GLY A 65 -5.18 9.19 -6.50
CA GLY A 65 -5.87 9.74 -5.34
C GLY A 65 -6.56 8.71 -4.47
N GLN A 66 -6.61 7.45 -4.90
CA GLN A 66 -7.27 6.39 -4.14
C GLN A 66 -6.25 5.50 -3.45
N ALA A 67 -6.69 4.85 -2.39
CA ALA A 67 -5.84 3.95 -1.61
C ALA A 67 -6.52 2.60 -1.44
N PHE A 68 -5.71 1.56 -1.27
CA PHE A 68 -6.24 0.23 -0.96
C PHE A 68 -5.43 -0.42 0.16
N LEU A 69 -6.13 -1.22 0.95
CA LEU A 69 -5.58 -1.89 2.11
C LEU A 69 -5.43 -3.39 1.85
N ILE A 70 -4.25 -3.91 2.15
CA ILE A 70 -4.01 -5.35 2.19
C ILE A 70 -4.02 -5.74 3.67
N GLU A 71 -4.90 -6.66 4.04
CA GLU A 71 -4.99 -7.15 5.42
C GLU A 71 -3.99 -8.28 5.65
N PRO A 72 -3.55 -8.49 6.91
CA PRO A 72 -2.64 -9.58 7.23
C PRO A 72 -3.21 -10.93 6.77
N GLU A 73 -2.35 -11.75 6.18
CA GLU A 73 -2.66 -13.11 5.75
C GLU A 73 -3.74 -13.22 4.67
N SER A 74 -4.14 -12.10 4.07
CA SER A 74 -5.11 -12.09 2.98
C SER A 74 -4.39 -12.35 1.66
N LEU A 75 -4.91 -13.30 0.89
CA LEU A 75 -4.35 -13.59 -0.43
C LEU A 75 -4.85 -12.55 -1.42
N THR A 76 -3.94 -11.75 -1.96
CA THR A 76 -4.29 -10.61 -2.80
C THR A 76 -3.45 -10.57 -4.06
N PHE A 77 -3.99 -9.87 -5.07
CA PHE A 77 -3.34 -9.67 -6.35
C PHE A 77 -3.63 -8.25 -6.80
N TYR A 78 -2.63 -7.57 -7.36
CA TYR A 78 -2.89 -6.26 -7.95
C TYR A 78 -2.02 -6.08 -9.19
N GLN A 79 -2.52 -5.30 -10.15
CA GLN A 79 -1.90 -5.18 -11.46
C GLN A 79 -2.11 -3.78 -12.04
N ALA A 80 -1.02 -3.21 -12.56
CA ALA A 80 -1.06 -1.92 -13.24
C ALA A 80 -1.83 -2.03 -14.55
N ASP A 81 -2.49 -0.94 -14.94
CA ASP A 81 -3.23 -0.87 -16.18
C ASP A 81 -2.32 -1.03 -17.39
N LYS A 82 -2.91 -1.47 -18.50
CA LYS A 82 -2.19 -1.70 -19.74
C LYS A 82 -1.74 -0.40 -20.41
N THR A 83 -2.58 0.64 -20.34
CA THR A 83 -2.32 1.89 -21.06
C THR A 83 -1.94 3.05 -20.16
N ASP A 84 -2.33 2.99 -18.88
CA ASP A 84 -2.07 4.05 -17.92
C ASP A 84 -1.61 3.42 -16.60
N PRO A 85 -0.44 2.76 -16.59
CA PRO A 85 0.01 2.01 -15.42
C PRO A 85 0.27 2.94 -14.25
N TRP A 86 -0.10 2.46 -13.07
CA TRP A 86 0.00 3.27 -11.87
C TRP A 86 1.42 3.39 -11.33
N SER A 87 1.64 4.50 -10.62
CA SER A 87 2.72 4.64 -9.66
C SER A 87 2.07 4.67 -8.29
N TYR A 88 2.62 3.95 -7.34
CA TYR A 88 2.05 3.92 -6.00
C TYR A 88 3.14 3.93 -4.94
N LEU A 89 2.75 4.34 -3.75
CA LEU A 89 3.57 4.15 -2.57
C LEU A 89 2.86 3.16 -1.65
N TRP A 90 3.61 2.56 -0.73
CA TRP A 90 3.04 1.64 0.24
C TRP A 90 3.70 1.82 1.59
N VAL A 91 2.92 1.51 2.63
CA VAL A 91 3.37 1.53 4.02
C VAL A 91 2.90 0.23 4.66
N GLY A 92 3.83 -0.56 5.17
CA GLY A 92 3.52 -1.79 5.90
C GLY A 92 3.63 -1.52 7.39
N PHE A 93 2.63 -1.95 8.14
CA PHE A 93 2.58 -1.67 9.57
C PHE A 93 1.91 -2.82 10.34
N GLY A 94 2.09 -2.80 11.65
CA GLY A 94 1.54 -3.80 12.54
C GLY A 94 1.43 -3.28 13.96
N GLY A 95 1.16 -4.20 14.90
CA GLY A 95 1.01 -3.88 16.30
C GLY A 95 -0.42 -4.05 16.78
N THR A 96 -0.60 -4.01 18.09
CA THR A 96 -1.91 -4.28 18.70
C THR A 96 -2.97 -3.22 18.37
N GLU A 97 -2.55 -2.00 18.01
CA GLU A 97 -3.44 -0.90 17.65
C GLU A 97 -3.57 -0.70 16.13
N ALA A 98 -2.97 -1.59 15.33
CA ALA A 98 -3.00 -1.44 13.88
C ALA A 98 -4.43 -1.47 13.33
N GLN A 99 -5.29 -2.34 13.85
CA GLN A 99 -6.67 -2.45 13.39
C GLN A 99 -7.46 -1.16 13.69
N ARG A 100 -7.18 -0.53 14.83
CA ARG A 100 -7.81 0.73 15.19
C ARG A 100 -7.38 1.85 14.24
N PHE A 101 -6.09 1.89 13.89
CA PHE A 101 -5.58 2.85 12.91
C PHE A 101 -6.29 2.69 11.57
N VAL A 102 -6.44 1.45 11.12
CA VAL A 102 -7.15 1.13 9.88
C VAL A 102 -8.58 1.64 9.92
N ARG A 103 -9.29 1.42 11.03
CA ARG A 103 -10.65 1.91 11.19
C ARG A 103 -10.73 3.43 11.15
N ASP A 104 -9.74 4.11 11.74
CA ASP A 104 -9.70 5.57 11.73
C ASP A 104 -9.52 6.12 10.32
N LEU A 105 -8.94 5.34 9.40
CA LEU A 105 -8.83 5.70 8.00
C LEU A 105 -10.12 5.43 7.21
N GLY A 106 -11.14 4.85 7.86
CA GLY A 106 -12.37 4.49 7.20
C GLY A 106 -12.32 3.16 6.48
N LEU A 107 -11.33 2.32 6.80
CA LEU A 107 -11.13 1.03 6.15
C LEU A 107 -11.43 -0.12 7.12
N ASN A 108 -11.84 -1.25 6.55
CA ASN A 108 -12.08 -2.48 7.30
C ASN A 108 -12.18 -3.64 6.31
N SER A 109 -12.45 -4.86 6.80
CA SER A 109 -12.52 -6.05 5.95
C SER A 109 -13.58 -5.97 4.85
N ARG A 110 -14.56 -5.08 5.00
CA ARG A 110 -15.63 -4.88 4.00
C ARG A 110 -15.41 -3.64 3.15
N GLN A 111 -14.49 -2.77 3.55
CA GLN A 111 -14.19 -1.52 2.88
C GLN A 111 -12.67 -1.43 2.74
N LEU A 112 -12.14 -2.02 1.68
CA LEU A 112 -10.69 -2.13 1.46
C LEU A 112 -10.11 -1.03 0.60
N THR A 113 -10.94 -0.13 0.09
CA THR A 113 -10.50 0.97 -0.76
C THR A 113 -11.14 2.27 -0.30
N CYS A 114 -10.48 3.39 -0.54
CA CYS A 114 -11.03 4.71 -0.19
C CYS A 114 -10.40 5.79 -1.05
N GLU A 115 -11.08 6.95 -1.09
CA GLU A 115 -10.47 8.19 -1.54
C GLU A 115 -9.50 8.62 -0.43
N CYS A 116 -8.25 8.89 -0.78
CA CYS A 116 -7.25 9.22 0.22
C CYS A 116 -6.96 10.70 0.23
N GLU A 117 -7.50 11.41 1.21
CA GLU A 117 -7.29 12.85 1.35
C GLU A 117 -5.89 13.18 1.87
N TYR A 118 -5.17 12.19 2.39
CA TYR A 118 -3.86 12.36 3.00
C TYR A 118 -2.73 11.94 2.07
N GLY A 119 -3.01 11.79 0.77
CA GLY A 119 -2.05 11.25 -0.18
C GLY A 119 -0.75 12.06 -0.26
N GLU A 120 -0.84 13.38 -0.29
CA GLU A 120 0.34 14.22 -0.38
C GLU A 120 1.17 14.15 0.90
N GLU A 121 0.53 14.11 2.07
CA GLU A 121 1.23 13.96 3.34
C GLU A 121 1.91 12.61 3.44
N LEU A 122 1.24 11.53 3.01
CA LEU A 122 1.83 10.20 2.96
C LEU A 122 3.06 10.18 2.06
N LYS A 123 2.94 10.79 0.89
CA LYS A 123 4.01 10.86 -0.09
C LYS A 123 5.24 11.55 0.50
N GLU A 124 5.03 12.69 1.17
CA GLU A 124 6.12 13.42 1.81
C GLU A 124 6.80 12.59 2.89
N ILE A 125 6.01 11.90 3.73
CA ILE A 125 6.55 11.07 4.80
C ILE A 125 7.37 9.92 4.24
N VAL A 126 6.84 9.20 3.26
CA VAL A 126 7.53 8.04 2.67
C VAL A 126 8.82 8.49 1.99
N PHE A 127 8.78 9.54 1.18
CA PHE A 127 9.97 10.01 0.49
C PHE A 127 11.02 10.55 1.46
N GLU A 128 10.59 11.20 2.55
CA GLU A 128 11.50 11.65 3.59
C GLU A 128 12.20 10.49 4.26
N MET A 129 11.46 9.42 4.60
CA MET A 129 12.06 8.22 5.17
C MET A 129 13.06 7.58 4.21
N LEU A 130 12.72 7.48 2.94
CA LEU A 130 13.59 6.86 1.93
C LEU A 130 14.88 7.67 1.73
N ARG A 131 14.85 8.98 1.88
CA ARG A 131 16.04 9.82 1.78
C ARG A 131 17.05 9.55 2.88
N HIS A 132 16.62 9.04 4.01
CA HIS A 132 17.49 8.81 5.17
C HIS A 132 17.91 7.36 5.33
N THR A 133 17.78 6.55 4.28
CA THR A 133 18.13 5.12 4.34
C THR A 133 19.59 4.81 4.03
N ASN A 134 20.35 5.78 3.62
CA ASN A 134 21.77 5.58 3.28
C ASN A 134 22.69 5.69 4.49
#